data_ef5b898e704aed961191cd92bf54dbb1
#
_entry.id   ef5b898e704aed961191cd92bf54dbb1
#
_cell.length_a   1.000
_cell.length_b   1.000
_cell.length_c   1.000
_cell.angle_alpha   90.00
_cell.angle_beta   90.00
_cell.angle_gamma   90.00
#
_symmetry.space_group_name_H-M   'P 1'
#
loop_
_entity.id
_entity.type
_entity.pdbx_description
1 polymer ?
#
loop_
_entity_poly.entity_id
_entity_poly.type
_entity_poly.pdbx_seq_one_letter_code
_entity_poly.pdbx_strand_id
1 'polypeptide(L)'
;MGENYQVYRAAVNAAKGIRQFQKADNAIDKDNADSAARHFDKGLGFFASALDHLEKAADDAYDTAAKELTKGNDELQKSIDAYGKDDMNSGAKHYAKALEHYDTALDELDA
;
A
#
# COMPACT_ATOMS: atom_id res chain seq x y z
N MET A 1 -9.39 16.59 17.60
CA MET A 1 -8.53 17.30 16.65
C MET A 1 -7.31 16.46 16.27
N GLY A 2 -6.49 15.99 17.23
CA GLY A 2 -5.30 15.21 16.94
C GLY A 2 -5.58 13.89 16.23
N GLU A 3 -6.63 13.20 16.64
CA GLU A 3 -7.01 11.92 16.03
C GLU A 3 -7.42 12.11 14.57
N ASN A 4 -8.25 13.12 14.31
CA ASN A 4 -8.69 13.42 12.95
C ASN A 4 -7.50 13.81 12.05
N TYR A 5 -6.52 14.52 12.61
CA TYR A 5 -5.33 14.88 11.87
C TYR A 5 -4.54 13.63 11.44
N GLN A 6 -4.34 12.69 12.37
CA GLN A 6 -3.59 11.47 12.05
C GLN A 6 -4.32 10.63 11.00
N VAL A 7 -5.64 10.49 11.11
CA VAL A 7 -6.44 9.77 10.11
C VAL A 7 -6.36 10.48 8.76
N TYR A 8 -6.45 11.81 8.75
CA TYR A 8 -6.31 12.58 7.53
C TYR A 8 -4.93 12.33 6.87
N ARG A 9 -3.85 12.35 7.66
CA ARG A 9 -2.51 12.09 7.15
C ARG A 9 -2.38 10.67 6.60
N ALA A 10 -3.01 9.70 7.27
CA ALA A 10 -3.03 8.32 6.77
C ALA A 10 -3.69 8.27 5.39
N ALA A 11 -4.83 8.92 5.21
CA ALA A 11 -5.54 8.94 3.93
C ALA A 11 -4.71 9.63 2.83
N VAL A 12 -4.04 10.73 3.16
CA VAL A 12 -3.17 11.44 2.21
C VAL A 12 -2.01 10.55 1.77
N ASN A 13 -1.37 9.87 2.70
CA ASN A 13 -0.26 8.97 2.35
C ASN A 13 -0.75 7.78 1.52
N ALA A 14 -1.93 7.23 1.83
CA ALA A 14 -2.51 6.16 1.02
C ALA A 14 -2.75 6.63 -0.42
N ALA A 15 -3.26 7.84 -0.61
CA ALA A 15 -3.47 8.40 -1.95
C ALA A 15 -2.16 8.53 -2.72
N LYS A 16 -1.10 8.97 -2.05
CA LYS A 16 0.24 9.06 -2.67
C LYS A 16 0.75 7.68 -3.05
N GLY A 17 0.50 6.67 -2.21
CA GLY A 17 0.87 5.29 -2.51
C GLY A 17 0.16 4.76 -3.75
N ILE A 18 -1.12 5.04 -3.89
CA ILE A 18 -1.92 4.64 -5.05
C ILE A 18 -1.33 5.23 -6.34
N ARG A 19 -0.90 6.49 -6.31
CA ARG A 19 -0.26 7.11 -7.49
C ARG A 19 1.00 6.36 -7.90
N GLN A 20 1.79 5.92 -6.93
CA GLN A 20 2.99 5.13 -7.23
C GLN A 20 2.61 3.78 -7.85
N PHE A 21 1.50 3.16 -7.39
CA PHE A 21 1.02 1.91 -7.98
C PHE A 21 0.61 2.11 -9.44
N GLN A 22 0.01 3.24 -9.79
CA GLN A 22 -0.33 3.55 -11.18
C GLN A 22 0.92 3.63 -12.04
N LYS A 23 1.98 4.22 -11.53
CA LYS A 23 3.27 4.29 -12.23
C LYS A 23 3.90 2.90 -12.37
N ALA A 24 3.76 2.06 -11.34
CA ALA A 24 4.23 0.67 -11.39
C ALA A 24 3.47 -0.12 -12.46
N ASP A 25 2.14 0.04 -12.52
CA ASP A 25 1.32 -0.63 -13.53
C ASP A 25 1.76 -0.24 -14.95
N ASN A 26 2.06 1.05 -15.17
CA ASN A 26 2.57 1.51 -16.46
C ASN A 26 3.92 0.85 -16.80
N ALA A 27 4.78 0.68 -15.79
CA ALA A 27 6.07 0.01 -15.99
C ALA A 27 5.88 -1.48 -16.35
N ILE A 28 4.92 -2.14 -15.69
CA ILE A 28 4.59 -3.54 -16.00
C ILE A 28 4.11 -3.68 -17.44
N ASP A 29 3.26 -2.76 -17.90
CA ASP A 29 2.75 -2.76 -19.26
C ASP A 29 3.88 -2.63 -20.31
N LYS A 30 4.98 -2.03 -19.91
CA LYS A 30 6.17 -1.86 -20.76
C LYS A 30 7.23 -2.94 -20.50
N ASP A 31 6.89 -3.98 -19.77
CA ASP A 31 7.79 -5.08 -19.39
C ASP A 31 9.03 -4.59 -18.63
N ASN A 32 8.90 -3.51 -17.87
CA ASN A 32 10.00 -2.94 -17.09
C ASN A 32 9.86 -3.31 -15.62
N ALA A 33 10.31 -4.53 -15.26
CA ALA A 33 10.20 -5.05 -13.90
C ALA A 33 10.96 -4.21 -12.88
N ASP A 34 12.14 -3.71 -13.24
CA ASP A 34 12.96 -2.89 -12.32
C ASP A 34 12.24 -1.59 -11.95
N SER A 35 11.65 -0.92 -12.94
CA SER A 35 10.91 0.31 -12.71
C SER A 35 9.65 0.03 -11.88
N ALA A 36 8.96 -1.08 -12.17
CA ALA A 36 7.78 -1.49 -11.40
C ALA A 36 8.14 -1.70 -9.94
N ALA A 37 9.23 -2.42 -9.66
CA ALA A 37 9.68 -2.68 -8.29
C ALA A 37 9.98 -1.37 -7.55
N ARG A 38 10.63 -0.41 -8.22
CA ARG A 38 10.94 0.89 -7.60
C ARG A 38 9.70 1.67 -7.24
N HIS A 39 8.69 1.69 -8.12
CA HIS A 39 7.45 2.41 -7.85
C HIS A 39 6.63 1.71 -6.77
N PHE A 40 6.59 0.37 -6.77
CA PHE A 40 5.95 -0.37 -5.68
C PHE A 40 6.63 -0.10 -4.35
N ASP A 41 7.96 -0.01 -4.34
CA ASP A 41 8.71 0.29 -3.10
C ASP A 41 8.35 1.68 -2.56
N LYS A 42 8.24 2.67 -3.44
CA LYS A 42 7.80 4.02 -3.04
C LYS A 42 6.38 3.98 -2.49
N GLY A 43 5.49 3.23 -3.15
CA GLY A 43 4.11 3.07 -2.69
C GLY A 43 4.06 2.40 -1.32
N LEU A 44 4.89 1.38 -1.11
CA LEU A 44 4.99 0.71 0.18
C LEU A 44 5.40 1.70 1.28
N GLY A 45 6.35 2.58 0.99
CA GLY A 45 6.77 3.62 1.94
C GLY A 45 5.61 4.52 2.34
N PHE A 46 4.77 4.93 1.38
CA PHE A 46 3.60 5.74 1.69
C PHE A 46 2.57 4.97 2.53
N PHE A 47 2.32 3.71 2.22
CA PHE A 47 1.38 2.90 3.00
C PHE A 47 1.94 2.54 4.38
N ALA A 48 3.25 2.40 4.52
CA ALA A 48 3.88 2.24 5.84
C ALA A 48 3.69 3.51 6.68
N SER A 49 3.84 4.68 6.07
CA SER A 49 3.58 5.96 6.74
C SER A 49 2.10 6.08 7.13
N ALA A 50 1.19 5.64 6.26
CA ALA A 50 -0.24 5.64 6.57
C ALA A 50 -0.53 4.79 7.81
N LEU A 51 0.05 3.60 7.87
CA LEU A 51 -0.10 2.71 9.03
C LEU A 51 0.42 3.39 10.30
N ASP A 52 1.59 4.02 10.23
CA ASP A 52 2.17 4.72 11.36
C ASP A 52 1.24 5.81 11.90
N HIS A 53 0.62 6.58 11.01
CA HIS A 53 -0.33 7.62 11.41
C HIS A 53 -1.57 7.02 12.09
N LEU A 54 -2.08 5.89 11.59
CA LEU A 54 -3.22 5.23 12.23
C LEU A 54 -2.87 4.72 13.62
N GLU A 55 -1.67 4.19 13.80
CA GLU A 55 -1.21 3.74 15.11
C GLU A 55 -1.09 4.90 16.09
N LYS A 56 -0.64 6.06 15.61
CA LYS A 56 -0.54 7.28 16.42
C LYS A 56 -1.91 7.83 16.81
N ALA A 57 -2.92 7.60 15.97
CA ALA A 57 -4.29 8.01 16.29
C ALA A 57 -4.81 7.26 17.51
N ALA A 58 -4.35 6.03 17.72
CA ALA A 58 -4.70 5.20 18.88
C ALA A 58 -6.20 5.07 19.09
N ASP A 59 -6.96 4.95 18.00
CA ASP A 59 -8.42 4.88 18.02
C ASP A 59 -8.86 3.49 17.56
N ASP A 60 -9.53 2.76 18.43
CA ASP A 60 -10.01 1.40 18.17
C ASP A 60 -10.88 1.32 16.92
N ALA A 61 -11.54 2.41 16.54
CA ALA A 61 -12.38 2.45 15.33
C ALA A 61 -11.55 2.16 14.06
N TYR A 62 -10.25 2.37 14.10
CA TYR A 62 -9.37 2.17 12.94
C TYR A 62 -8.48 0.93 13.06
N ASP A 63 -8.74 0.05 14.04
CA ASP A 63 -7.94 -1.17 14.22
C ASP A 63 -8.01 -2.09 13.00
N THR A 64 -9.19 -2.25 12.41
CA THR A 64 -9.35 -3.08 11.22
C THR A 64 -8.56 -2.51 10.05
N ALA A 65 -8.62 -1.18 9.86
CA ALA A 65 -7.85 -0.52 8.80
C ALA A 65 -6.35 -0.76 9.00
N ALA A 66 -5.86 -0.62 10.24
CA ALA A 66 -4.44 -0.84 10.54
C ALA A 66 -4.02 -2.29 10.25
N LYS A 67 -4.85 -3.25 10.63
CA LYS A 67 -4.57 -4.67 10.34
C LYS A 67 -4.51 -4.94 8.84
N GLU A 68 -5.45 -4.37 8.09
CA GLU A 68 -5.49 -4.57 6.65
C GLU A 68 -4.31 -3.89 5.96
N LEU A 69 -3.89 -2.71 6.42
CA LEU A 69 -2.68 -2.07 5.90
C LEU A 69 -1.45 -2.94 6.16
N THR A 70 -1.35 -3.55 7.33
CA THR A 70 -0.23 -4.45 7.66
C THR A 70 -0.19 -5.63 6.68
N LYS A 71 -1.34 -6.26 6.45
CA LYS A 71 -1.43 -7.40 5.52
C LYS A 71 -1.10 -6.97 4.09
N GLY A 72 -1.60 -5.81 3.68
CA GLY A 72 -1.32 -5.26 2.35
C GLY A 72 0.16 -4.99 2.18
N ASN A 73 0.80 -4.39 3.18
CA ASN A 73 2.23 -4.10 3.14
C ASN A 73 3.06 -5.38 3.05
N ASP A 74 2.66 -6.45 3.75
CA ASP A 74 3.35 -7.75 3.67
C ASP A 74 3.25 -8.34 2.27
N GLU A 75 2.06 -8.32 1.68
CA GLU A 75 1.86 -8.84 0.33
C GLU A 75 2.59 -7.98 -0.71
N LEU A 76 2.60 -6.67 -0.52
CA LEU A 76 3.31 -5.77 -1.44
C LEU A 76 4.82 -6.02 -1.39
N GLN A 77 5.39 -6.28 -0.20
CA GLN A 77 6.80 -6.62 -0.09
C GLN A 77 7.13 -7.90 -0.88
N LYS A 78 6.25 -8.90 -0.80
CA LYS A 78 6.42 -10.13 -1.59
C LYS A 78 6.37 -9.83 -3.10
N SER A 79 5.48 -8.93 -3.51
CA SER A 79 5.38 -8.50 -4.90
C SER A 79 6.68 -7.84 -5.36
N ILE A 80 7.21 -6.91 -4.56
CA ILE A 80 8.46 -6.21 -4.85
C ILE A 80 9.61 -7.21 -5.02
N ASP A 81 9.71 -8.16 -4.10
CA ASP A 81 10.76 -9.19 -4.15
C ASP A 81 10.65 -10.03 -5.42
N ALA A 82 9.42 -10.39 -5.82
CA ALA A 82 9.18 -11.19 -7.02
C ALA A 82 9.58 -10.40 -8.29
N TYR A 83 9.16 -9.14 -8.39
CA TYR A 83 9.53 -8.30 -9.54
C TYR A 83 11.04 -8.08 -9.59
N GLY A 84 11.69 -7.97 -8.44
CA GLY A 84 13.14 -7.84 -8.38
C GLY A 84 13.88 -9.06 -8.92
N LYS A 85 13.21 -10.21 -8.96
CA LYS A 85 13.73 -11.46 -9.51
C LYS A 85 13.19 -11.75 -10.92
N ASP A 86 12.54 -10.79 -11.54
CA ASP A 86 11.86 -10.94 -12.84
C ASP A 86 10.75 -12.01 -12.84
N ASP A 87 10.19 -12.32 -11.67
CA ASP A 87 9.06 -13.23 -11.57
C ASP A 87 7.76 -12.44 -11.66
N MET A 88 7.37 -12.11 -12.89
CA MET A 88 6.21 -11.25 -13.15
C MET A 88 4.90 -11.87 -12.66
N ASN A 89 4.74 -13.18 -12.79
CA ASN A 89 3.51 -13.86 -12.37
C ASN A 89 3.32 -13.78 -10.87
N SER A 90 4.37 -14.08 -10.09
CA SER A 90 4.32 -14.01 -8.63
C SER A 90 4.15 -12.56 -8.17
N GLY A 91 4.84 -11.63 -8.84
CA GLY A 91 4.71 -10.21 -8.54
C GLY A 91 3.27 -9.73 -8.69
N ALA A 92 2.64 -10.06 -9.81
CA ALA A 92 1.25 -9.67 -10.08
C ALA A 92 0.29 -10.30 -9.07
N LYS A 93 0.50 -11.57 -8.71
CA LYS A 93 -0.35 -12.29 -7.75
C LYS A 93 -0.31 -11.62 -6.37
N HIS A 94 0.89 -11.31 -5.86
CA HIS A 94 1.02 -10.69 -4.55
C HIS A 94 0.54 -9.25 -4.56
N TYR A 95 0.74 -8.52 -5.66
CA TYR A 95 0.20 -7.17 -5.80
C TYR A 95 -1.33 -7.17 -5.74
N ALA A 96 -1.98 -8.11 -6.42
CA ALA A 96 -3.44 -8.22 -6.39
C ALA A 96 -3.94 -8.45 -4.95
N LYS A 97 -3.26 -9.30 -4.18
CA LYS A 97 -3.60 -9.53 -2.78
C LYS A 97 -3.41 -8.26 -1.94
N ALA A 98 -2.31 -7.53 -2.19
CA ALA A 98 -2.07 -6.28 -1.49
C ALA A 98 -3.21 -5.28 -1.75
N LEU A 99 -3.66 -5.16 -3.01
CA LEU A 99 -4.74 -4.25 -3.36
C LEU A 99 -6.04 -4.60 -2.65
N GLU A 100 -6.36 -5.89 -2.50
CA GLU A 100 -7.55 -6.30 -1.75
C GLU A 100 -7.51 -5.79 -0.32
N HIS A 101 -6.36 -5.95 0.35
CA HIS A 101 -6.19 -5.49 1.72
C HIS A 101 -6.23 -3.95 1.81
N TYR A 102 -5.60 -3.27 0.86
CA TYR A 102 -5.61 -1.80 0.84
C TYR A 102 -7.02 -1.26 0.59
N ASP A 103 -7.79 -1.89 -0.31
CA ASP A 103 -9.17 -1.47 -0.57
C ASP A 103 -10.02 -1.59 0.68
N THR A 104 -9.88 -2.69 1.43
CA THR A 104 -10.59 -2.88 2.68
C THR A 104 -10.19 -1.80 3.68
N ALA A 105 -8.89 -1.52 3.80
CA ALA A 105 -8.39 -0.50 4.71
C ALA A 105 -8.95 0.89 4.37
N LEU A 106 -8.96 1.25 3.08
CA LEU A 106 -9.46 2.56 2.65
C LEU A 106 -10.96 2.69 2.89
N ASP A 107 -11.72 1.61 2.68
CA ASP A 107 -13.16 1.61 2.97
C ASP A 107 -13.40 1.88 4.46
N GLU A 108 -12.59 1.30 5.34
CA GLU A 108 -12.70 1.53 6.78
C GLU A 108 -12.36 2.97 7.15
N LEU A 109 -11.42 3.60 6.44
CA LEU A 109 -11.07 5.00 6.69
C LEU A 109 -12.16 5.96 6.24
N ASP A 110 -12.92 5.60 5.22
CA ASP A 110 -14.02 6.42 4.70
C ASP A 110 -15.31 6.25 5.50
N ALA A 111 -15.40 5.22 6.28
CA ALA A 111 -16.64 4.90 7.05
C ALA A 111 -16.85 5.77 8.32
#